data_cd1767f72dceb66552c5d7546aeaf812
#
_entry.id   cd1767f72dceb66552c5d7546aeaf812
#
_cell.length_a   1.000
_cell.length_b   1.000
_cell.length_c   1.000
_cell.angle_alpha   90.00
_cell.angle_beta   90.00
_cell.angle_gamma   90.00
#
_symmetry.space_group_name_H-M   'P 1'
#
loop_
_entity.id
_entity.type
_entity.pdbx_description
1 polymer ?
#
loop_
_entity_poly.entity_id
_entity_poly.type
_entity_poly.pdbx_seq_one_letter_code
_entity_poly.pdbx_strand_id
1 'polypeptide(L)'
;MTVPVDNARMPKRRIAVWSFAALLALNVVLFVAQPGLALPGSLGAYFFGPKLVRAEVLVKDGGVLHDYRVDRGVIRAKSPGMLSVLERDGSLVTIPVAPAAAITIDGRPAAFSALRRRMGVTVIRDGDAPATEVRASQQ
;
A
#
# COMPACT_ATOMS: atom_id res chain seq x y z
N MET A 1 -22.03 -50.28 54.16
CA MET A 1 -21.37 -50.59 52.88
C MET A 1 -20.91 -49.28 52.27
N THR A 2 -19.68 -48.88 52.61
CA THR A 2 -19.10 -47.59 52.21
C THR A 2 -18.20 -47.80 51.01
N VAL A 3 -18.57 -47.15 49.88
CA VAL A 3 -17.77 -47.19 48.65
C VAL A 3 -16.63 -46.17 48.83
N PRO A 4 -15.34 -46.54 48.66
CA PRO A 4 -14.25 -45.57 48.71
C PRO A 4 -14.26 -44.77 47.42
N VAL A 5 -14.32 -43.43 47.57
CA VAL A 5 -14.11 -42.51 46.46
C VAL A 5 -12.60 -42.43 46.23
N ASP A 6 -12.14 -43.05 45.17
CA ASP A 6 -10.75 -43.06 44.74
C ASP A 6 -10.46 -41.67 44.10
N ASN A 7 -9.89 -40.78 44.89
CA ASN A 7 -9.38 -39.49 44.42
C ASN A 7 -8.08 -39.70 43.67
N ALA A 8 -8.16 -40.12 42.40
CA ALA A 8 -7.04 -40.22 41.50
C ALA A 8 -6.41 -38.85 41.28
N ARG A 9 -5.46 -38.45 42.18
CA ARG A 9 -4.63 -37.28 42.05
C ARG A 9 -3.74 -37.46 40.81
N MET A 10 -4.07 -36.74 39.73
CA MET A 10 -3.21 -36.72 38.56
C MET A 10 -1.78 -36.29 38.95
N PRO A 11 -0.76 -37.01 38.48
CA PRO A 11 0.64 -36.69 38.82
C PRO A 11 0.98 -35.27 38.30
N LYS A 12 1.57 -34.45 39.17
CA LYS A 12 1.92 -33.03 38.91
C LYS A 12 2.60 -32.80 37.57
N ARG A 13 3.36 -33.80 37.12
CA ARG A 13 4.06 -33.79 35.83
C ARG A 13 3.08 -33.82 34.62
N ARG A 14 1.97 -34.52 34.70
CA ARG A 14 0.94 -34.54 33.65
C ARG A 14 0.19 -33.23 33.60
N ILE A 15 -0.09 -32.61 34.73
CA ILE A 15 -0.76 -31.29 34.79
C ILE A 15 0.13 -30.24 34.12
N ALA A 16 1.44 -30.22 34.41
CA ALA A 16 2.39 -29.31 33.81
C ALA A 16 2.47 -29.45 32.28
N VAL A 17 2.51 -30.68 31.76
CA VAL A 17 2.52 -30.96 30.31
C VAL A 17 1.23 -30.48 29.63
N TRP A 18 0.08 -30.75 30.23
CA TRP A 18 -1.20 -30.32 29.68
C TRP A 18 -1.38 -28.78 29.74
N SER A 19 -0.89 -28.14 30.80
CA SER A 19 -0.91 -26.70 30.93
C SER A 19 0.00 -26.02 29.87
N PHE A 20 1.17 -26.59 29.60
CA PHE A 20 2.07 -26.10 28.56
C PHE A 20 1.47 -26.29 27.15
N ALA A 21 0.86 -27.46 26.88
CA ALA A 21 0.19 -27.71 25.61
C ALA A 21 -0.99 -26.77 25.40
N ALA A 22 -1.80 -26.49 26.43
CA ALA A 22 -2.89 -25.54 26.37
C ALA A 22 -2.41 -24.10 26.13
N LEU A 23 -1.31 -23.70 26.79
CA LEU A 23 -0.72 -22.37 26.57
C LEU A 23 -0.15 -22.22 25.16
N LEU A 24 0.48 -23.26 24.63
CA LEU A 24 1.00 -23.29 23.27
C LEU A 24 -0.14 -23.21 22.25
N ALA A 25 -1.20 -23.99 22.43
CA ALA A 25 -2.39 -23.97 21.59
C ALA A 25 -3.07 -22.58 21.62
N LEU A 26 -3.18 -21.97 22.82
CA LEU A 26 -3.72 -20.62 22.97
C LEU A 26 -2.87 -19.59 22.21
N ASN A 27 -1.54 -19.68 22.29
CA ASN A 27 -0.66 -18.78 21.53
C ASN A 27 -0.79 -18.97 20.03
N VAL A 28 -0.90 -20.22 19.55
CA VAL A 28 -1.15 -20.51 18.13
C VAL A 28 -2.50 -19.94 17.69
N VAL A 29 -3.55 -20.14 18.48
CA VAL A 29 -4.89 -19.59 18.20
C VAL A 29 -4.86 -18.06 18.20
N LEU A 30 -4.20 -17.43 19.15
CA LEU A 30 -4.03 -15.97 19.18
C LEU A 30 -3.20 -15.47 18.00
N PHE A 31 -2.19 -16.20 17.55
CA PHE A 31 -1.38 -15.84 16.39
C PHE A 31 -2.16 -16.02 15.07
N VAL A 32 -3.01 -17.04 14.96
CA VAL A 32 -3.84 -17.31 13.77
C VAL A 32 -5.12 -16.47 13.78
N ALA A 33 -5.71 -16.23 14.96
CA ALA A 33 -6.94 -15.44 15.11
C ALA A 33 -6.69 -13.92 15.14
N GLN A 34 -5.48 -13.48 15.44
CA GLN A 34 -5.11 -12.14 15.07
C GLN A 34 -4.90 -12.15 13.55
N PRO A 35 -5.80 -11.53 12.76
CA PRO A 35 -5.44 -11.08 11.41
C PRO A 35 -4.23 -10.20 11.64
N GLY A 36 -3.07 -10.74 11.30
CA GLY A 36 -1.78 -10.32 11.80
C GLY A 36 -1.67 -8.83 11.95
N LEU A 37 -0.71 -8.38 12.74
CA LEU A 37 0.02 -7.12 12.56
C LEU A 37 0.76 -7.06 11.17
N ALA A 38 0.33 -7.81 10.16
CA ALA A 38 0.29 -7.33 8.81
C ALA A 38 -0.44 -5.98 8.96
N LEU A 39 0.28 -4.88 8.91
CA LEU A 39 -0.27 -3.56 8.63
C LEU A 39 -1.48 -3.82 7.77
N PRO A 40 -2.70 -3.57 8.27
CA PRO A 40 -3.89 -4.10 7.61
C PRO A 40 -3.72 -3.75 6.15
N GLY A 41 -4.03 -4.66 5.23
CA GLY A 41 -4.06 -4.34 3.80
C GLY A 41 -4.80 -3.03 3.53
N SER A 42 -5.55 -2.58 4.55
CA SER A 42 -6.12 -1.27 4.75
C SER A 42 -5.13 -0.11 4.86
N LEU A 43 -3.90 -0.24 5.44
CA LEU A 43 -2.97 0.91 5.51
C LEU A 43 -2.30 1.16 4.16
N GLY A 44 -1.88 0.12 3.45
CA GLY A 44 -1.41 0.27 2.07
C GLY A 44 -2.52 0.82 1.17
N ALA A 45 -3.75 0.29 1.28
CA ALA A 45 -4.92 0.79 0.58
C ALA A 45 -5.34 2.20 1.06
N TYR A 46 -5.13 2.54 2.33
CA TYR A 46 -5.39 3.87 2.85
C TYR A 46 -4.36 4.88 2.33
N PHE A 47 -3.05 4.58 2.41
CA PHE A 47 -1.99 5.49 1.97
C PHE A 47 -1.84 5.55 0.45
N PHE A 48 -2.03 4.42 -0.27
CA PHE A 48 -1.83 4.34 -1.72
C PHE A 48 -3.12 4.03 -2.49
N GLY A 49 -4.25 3.99 -1.79
CA GLY A 49 -5.57 3.70 -2.34
C GLY A 49 -6.19 4.87 -3.12
N PRO A 50 -7.45 4.72 -3.52
CA PRO A 50 -8.15 5.72 -4.35
C PRO A 50 -8.35 7.08 -3.66
N LYS A 51 -8.16 7.18 -2.34
CA LYS A 51 -8.25 8.43 -1.58
C LYS A 51 -6.95 9.23 -1.55
N LEU A 52 -5.84 8.66 -2.02
CA LEU A 52 -4.57 9.37 -2.10
C LEU A 52 -4.70 10.59 -3.02
N VAL A 53 -4.27 11.74 -2.52
CA VAL A 53 -4.14 12.99 -3.28
C VAL A 53 -2.70 13.11 -3.75
N ARG A 54 -1.77 13.12 -2.79
CA ARG A 54 -0.32 13.24 -3.01
C ARG A 54 0.43 12.42 -1.98
N ALA A 55 1.57 11.86 -2.35
CA ALA A 55 2.54 11.27 -1.42
C ALA A 55 3.95 11.73 -1.77
N GLU A 56 4.77 11.86 -0.73
CA GLU A 56 6.20 12.11 -0.83
C GLU A 56 6.91 11.00 -0.04
N VAL A 57 7.85 10.31 -0.69
CA VAL A 57 8.54 9.16 -0.13
C VAL A 57 10.04 9.35 -0.31
N LEU A 58 10.73 9.55 0.80
CA LEU A 58 12.19 9.66 0.81
C LEU A 58 12.81 8.25 0.90
N VAL A 59 13.61 7.90 -0.09
CA VAL A 59 14.32 6.62 -0.16
C VAL A 59 15.81 6.88 -0.30
N LYS A 60 16.62 6.25 0.57
CA LYS A 60 18.07 6.26 0.44
C LYS A 60 18.53 4.97 -0.25
N ASP A 61 19.00 5.09 -1.47
CA ASP A 61 19.54 3.97 -2.24
C ASP A 61 20.97 4.31 -2.71
N GLY A 62 21.90 3.36 -2.56
CA GLY A 62 23.30 3.53 -2.97
C GLY A 62 23.98 4.77 -2.39
N GLY A 63 23.51 5.33 -1.26
CA GLY A 63 24.02 6.57 -0.67
C GLY A 63 23.36 7.85 -1.22
N VAL A 64 22.52 7.75 -2.24
CA VAL A 64 21.74 8.85 -2.83
C VAL A 64 20.36 8.90 -2.17
N LEU A 65 19.89 10.10 -1.85
CA LEU A 65 18.55 10.33 -1.35
C LEU A 65 17.63 10.67 -2.54
N HIS A 66 16.59 9.88 -2.72
CA HIS A 66 15.53 10.09 -3.70
C HIS A 66 14.29 10.61 -2.99
N ASP A 67 13.66 11.62 -3.56
CA ASP A 67 12.41 12.21 -3.10
C ASP A 67 11.30 11.87 -4.10
N TYR A 68 10.76 10.64 -4.00
CA TYR A 68 9.68 10.23 -4.89
C TYR A 68 8.38 10.92 -4.54
N ARG A 69 7.86 11.71 -5.48
CA ARG A 69 6.56 12.36 -5.39
C ARG A 69 5.55 11.65 -6.27
N VAL A 70 4.41 11.35 -5.67
CA VAL A 70 3.27 10.72 -6.32
C VAL A 70 2.11 11.71 -6.30
N ASP A 71 1.77 12.27 -7.45
CA ASP A 71 0.63 13.17 -7.63
C ASP A 71 -0.53 12.38 -8.26
N ARG A 72 -1.74 12.52 -7.72
CA ARG A 72 -2.92 11.79 -8.19
C ARG A 72 -4.11 12.71 -8.40
N GLY A 73 -4.74 12.60 -9.57
CA GLY A 73 -5.89 13.44 -9.89
C GLY A 73 -6.49 13.12 -11.24
N VAL A 74 -6.99 14.14 -11.90
CA VAL A 74 -7.59 14.06 -13.22
C VAL A 74 -6.86 15.01 -14.17
N ILE A 75 -6.55 14.55 -15.37
CA ILE A 75 -5.92 15.40 -16.40
C ILE A 75 -6.86 16.56 -16.75
N ARG A 76 -6.46 17.76 -16.43
CA ARG A 76 -7.21 18.99 -16.76
C ARG A 76 -6.80 19.57 -18.10
N ALA A 77 -5.49 19.59 -18.36
CA ALA A 77 -4.93 20.06 -19.60
C ALA A 77 -3.66 19.27 -19.95
N LYS A 78 -3.27 19.31 -21.21
CA LYS A 78 -2.06 18.73 -21.75
C LYS A 78 -1.45 19.67 -22.76
N SER A 79 -0.15 19.89 -22.67
CA SER A 79 0.68 20.58 -23.66
C SER A 79 1.94 19.73 -23.94
N PRO A 80 2.73 20.01 -24.94
CA PRO A 80 3.92 19.22 -25.23
C PRO A 80 4.82 19.05 -24.01
N GLY A 81 5.01 17.79 -23.56
CA GLY A 81 5.85 17.45 -22.41
C GLY A 81 5.31 17.89 -21.05
N MET A 82 4.08 18.38 -20.94
CA MET A 82 3.51 18.88 -19.69
C MET A 82 2.10 18.31 -19.45
N LEU A 83 1.80 17.95 -18.22
CA LEU A 83 0.46 17.57 -17.76
C LEU A 83 0.00 18.53 -16.67
N SER A 84 -1.21 19.07 -16.80
CA SER A 84 -1.88 19.76 -15.70
C SER A 84 -2.89 18.80 -15.08
N VAL A 85 -2.64 18.46 -13.83
CA VAL A 85 -3.43 17.50 -13.04
C VAL A 85 -4.22 18.27 -11.99
N LEU A 86 -5.53 18.10 -12.00
CA LEU A 86 -6.41 18.57 -10.94
C LEU A 86 -6.48 17.48 -9.88
N GLU A 87 -5.91 17.74 -8.72
CA GLU A 87 -5.92 16.84 -7.58
C GLU A 87 -7.28 16.89 -6.86
N ARG A 88 -7.55 15.93 -5.99
CA ARG A 88 -8.84 15.82 -5.29
C ARG A 88 -9.08 16.92 -4.26
N ASP A 89 -8.02 17.55 -3.74
CA ASP A 89 -8.09 18.70 -2.86
C ASP A 89 -8.42 20.02 -3.59
N GLY A 90 -8.56 19.95 -4.92
CA GLY A 90 -8.80 21.11 -5.78
C GLY A 90 -7.53 21.79 -6.29
N SER A 91 -6.35 21.34 -5.89
CA SER A 91 -5.08 21.86 -6.35
C SER A 91 -4.85 21.54 -7.84
N LEU A 92 -4.37 22.51 -8.60
CA LEU A 92 -3.94 22.32 -9.99
C LEU A 92 -2.43 22.29 -10.04
N VAL A 93 -1.86 21.13 -10.35
CA VAL A 93 -0.41 20.93 -10.45
C VAL A 93 -0.03 20.73 -11.91
N THR A 94 1.00 21.47 -12.36
CA THR A 94 1.55 21.29 -13.70
C THR A 94 2.88 20.55 -13.58
N ILE A 95 2.95 19.39 -14.22
CA ILE A 95 4.04 18.43 -14.07
C ILE A 95 4.72 18.23 -15.42
N PRO A 96 6.03 18.50 -15.54
CA PRO A 96 6.79 18.11 -16.72
C PRO A 96 6.88 16.59 -16.80
N VAL A 97 6.77 16.04 -18.01
CA VAL A 97 6.88 14.60 -18.28
C VAL A 97 8.10 14.36 -19.15
N ALA A 98 8.97 13.46 -18.70
CA ALA A 98 10.18 13.13 -19.43
C ALA A 98 9.84 12.51 -20.80
N PRO A 99 10.61 12.77 -21.86
CA PRO A 99 10.37 12.16 -23.16
C PRO A 99 10.38 10.62 -23.13
N ALA A 100 11.20 10.03 -22.24
CA ALA A 100 11.33 8.59 -22.05
C ALA A 100 10.43 8.04 -20.91
N ALA A 101 9.46 8.84 -20.42
CA ALA A 101 8.59 8.40 -19.35
C ALA A 101 7.81 7.13 -19.73
N ALA A 102 7.72 6.20 -18.78
CA ALA A 102 6.86 5.03 -18.91
C ALA A 102 5.40 5.46 -18.73
N ILE A 103 4.61 5.39 -19.81
CA ILE A 103 3.21 5.79 -19.82
C ILE A 103 2.33 4.58 -20.03
N THR A 104 1.32 4.41 -19.17
CA THR A 104 0.30 3.36 -19.33
C THR A 104 -1.11 3.95 -19.26
N ILE A 105 -2.01 3.35 -20.04
CA ILE A 105 -3.46 3.61 -19.95
C ILE A 105 -4.15 2.28 -19.71
N ASP A 106 -4.90 2.17 -18.62
CA ASP A 106 -5.56 0.93 -18.18
C ASP A 106 -4.58 -0.27 -18.14
N GLY A 107 -3.34 -0.01 -17.65
CA GLY A 107 -2.27 -1.00 -17.53
C GLY A 107 -1.56 -1.36 -18.84
N ARG A 108 -1.91 -0.76 -19.97
CA ARG A 108 -1.28 -1.02 -21.27
C ARG A 108 -0.33 0.11 -21.63
N PRO A 109 0.86 -0.18 -22.18
CA PRO A 109 1.79 0.84 -22.66
C PRO A 109 1.11 1.79 -23.66
N ALA A 110 1.37 3.09 -23.53
CA ALA A 110 0.79 4.11 -24.37
C ALA A 110 1.77 5.25 -24.62
N ALA A 111 1.54 6.03 -25.68
CA ALA A 111 2.28 7.26 -25.94
C ALA A 111 1.67 8.43 -25.16
N PHE A 112 2.48 9.47 -24.89
CA PHE A 112 2.03 10.73 -24.28
C PHE A 112 0.85 11.36 -25.06
N SER A 113 0.85 11.24 -26.39
CA SER A 113 -0.22 11.73 -27.26
C SER A 113 -1.58 11.07 -26.98
N ALA A 114 -1.60 9.84 -26.48
CA ALA A 114 -2.83 9.09 -26.18
C ALA A 114 -3.52 9.54 -24.89
N LEU A 115 -2.82 10.24 -23.99
CA LEU A 115 -3.43 10.81 -22.80
C LEU A 115 -4.53 11.82 -23.18
N ARG A 116 -5.63 11.80 -22.46
CA ARG A 116 -6.81 12.66 -22.72
C ARG A 116 -7.22 13.41 -21.44
N ARG A 117 -7.87 14.55 -21.63
CA ARG A 117 -8.54 15.26 -20.54
C ARG A 117 -9.57 14.35 -19.88
N ARG A 118 -9.79 14.52 -18.59
CA ARG A 118 -10.70 13.75 -17.73
C ARG A 118 -10.25 12.31 -17.43
N MET A 119 -9.14 11.82 -17.99
CA MET A 119 -8.57 10.56 -17.51
C MET A 119 -8.10 10.73 -16.06
N GLY A 120 -8.36 9.72 -15.22
CA GLY A 120 -7.71 9.58 -13.94
C GLY A 120 -6.22 9.35 -14.16
N VAL A 121 -5.33 9.96 -13.36
CA VAL A 121 -3.90 9.83 -13.54
C VAL A 121 -3.17 9.74 -12.20
N THR A 122 -2.14 8.92 -12.18
CA THR A 122 -1.11 8.90 -11.14
C THR A 122 0.23 9.18 -11.82
N VAL A 123 0.94 10.18 -11.33
CA VAL A 123 2.23 10.63 -11.87
C VAL A 123 3.29 10.44 -10.81
N ILE A 124 4.43 9.86 -11.19
CA ILE A 124 5.57 9.62 -10.30
C ILE A 124 6.80 10.37 -10.83
N ARG A 125 7.44 11.11 -9.95
CA ARG A 125 8.65 11.90 -10.24
C ARG A 125 9.61 11.89 -9.05
N ASP A 126 10.88 12.21 -9.28
CA ASP A 126 11.89 12.39 -8.23
C ASP A 126 12.05 13.90 -7.98
N GLY A 127 11.62 14.38 -6.83
CA GLY A 127 11.58 15.80 -6.50
C GLY A 127 10.82 16.63 -7.53
N ASP A 128 11.47 17.67 -8.02
CA ASP A 128 10.95 18.56 -9.07
C ASP A 128 11.37 18.15 -10.49
N ALA A 129 12.04 17.00 -10.64
CA ALA A 129 12.42 16.47 -11.94
C ALA A 129 11.18 16.11 -12.80
N PRO A 130 11.33 16.05 -14.13
CA PRO A 130 10.26 15.56 -14.99
C PRO A 130 9.81 14.16 -14.61
N ALA A 131 8.50 13.90 -14.67
CA ALA A 131 7.91 12.63 -14.33
C ALA A 131 8.48 11.50 -15.21
N THR A 132 8.88 10.42 -14.59
CA THR A 132 9.41 9.23 -15.25
C THR A 132 8.35 8.16 -15.46
N GLU A 133 7.22 8.26 -14.75
CA GLU A 133 6.11 7.32 -14.87
C GLU A 133 4.77 8.03 -14.82
N VAL A 134 3.87 7.66 -15.75
CA VAL A 134 2.49 8.16 -15.81
C VAL A 134 1.54 6.99 -16.00
N ARG A 135 0.68 6.74 -15.03
CA ARG A 135 -0.39 5.73 -15.12
C ARG A 135 -1.72 6.43 -15.24
N ALA A 136 -2.40 6.24 -16.36
CA ALA A 136 -3.73 6.80 -16.59
C ALA A 136 -4.80 5.70 -16.65
N SER A 137 -6.05 6.08 -16.36
CA SER A 137 -7.22 5.21 -16.50
C SER A 137 -8.38 6.00 -17.09
N GLN A 138 -9.17 5.33 -17.92
CA GLN A 138 -10.46 5.86 -18.36
C GLN A 138 -11.44 5.79 -17.18
N GLN A 139 -12.23 6.84 -16.98
CA GLN A 139 -13.28 6.88 -15.96
C GLN A 139 -14.63 6.56 -16.61
#